data_a8ce4c6155faaf81d97647d4043e9f12
#
_entry.id   a8ce4c6155faaf81d97647d4043e9f12
#
_cell.length_a   1.000
_cell.length_b   1.000
_cell.length_c   1.000
_cell.angle_alpha   90.00
_cell.angle_beta   90.00
_cell.angle_gamma   90.00
#
_symmetry.space_group_name_H-M   'P 1'
#
loop_
_entity.id
_entity.type
_entity.pdbx_description
1 polymer ?
#
loop_
_entity_poly.entity_id
_entity_poly.type
_entity_poly.pdbx_seq_one_letter_code
_entity_poly.pdbx_strand_id
1 'polypeptide(L)'
;MEKINLNEYLAANEYPGRGIAVAKASDGRQMFIGYFIMGRSENSRNRVFDPVPERGGICTMAADPAKLEDPSLIIYNPVLTLGKTHIVTNGDQTDTIFDEMSRGKSFADALRTRTFEPDEPNYTPRISAVVYADGSYQMSILKSADGNGESVQRYFFDYPQPVAGEGRFISTYKHNGNPIPSFEGEPLRFACPRTIGDFAHDLWKIGRAHV
;
A
#
# COMPACT_ATOMS: atom_id res chain seq x y z
N MET A 1 21.28 -3.35 1.09
CA MET A 1 20.55 -2.08 1.09
C MET A 1 20.60 -1.49 2.49
N GLU A 2 20.96 -0.22 2.61
CA GLU A 2 20.96 0.52 3.87
C GLU A 2 19.53 0.67 4.41
N LYS A 3 19.37 0.71 5.75
CA LYS A 3 18.07 0.97 6.37
C LYS A 3 17.81 2.47 6.37
N ILE A 4 16.66 2.86 5.87
CA ILE A 4 16.19 4.24 5.99
C ILE A 4 15.55 4.49 7.36
N ASN A 5 15.54 5.74 7.80
CA ASN A 5 14.62 6.21 8.81
C ASN A 5 13.28 6.53 8.11
N LEU A 6 12.25 5.70 8.32
CA LEU A 6 10.98 5.83 7.61
C LEU A 6 10.29 7.16 7.89
N ASN A 7 10.36 7.64 9.12
CA ASN A 7 9.81 8.92 9.53
C ASN A 7 10.45 10.10 8.77
N GLU A 8 11.79 10.16 8.75
CA GLU A 8 12.53 11.21 8.02
C GLU A 8 12.27 11.12 6.51
N TYR A 9 12.26 9.91 5.96
CA TYR A 9 11.97 9.69 4.54
C TYR A 9 10.58 10.21 4.15
N LEU A 10 9.55 9.88 4.96
CA LEU A 10 8.18 10.31 4.70
C LEU A 10 8.00 11.82 4.94
N ALA A 11 8.66 12.39 5.95
CA ALA A 11 8.62 13.83 6.20
C ALA A 11 9.27 14.64 5.07
N ALA A 12 10.31 14.11 4.45
CA ALA A 12 11.01 14.74 3.33
C ALA A 12 10.33 14.52 1.96
N ASN A 13 9.42 13.55 1.84
CA ASN A 13 8.74 13.24 0.59
C ASN A 13 7.43 14.01 0.46
N GLU A 14 7.38 14.97 -0.45
CA GLU A 14 6.21 15.84 -0.65
C GLU A 14 4.95 15.07 -1.05
N TYR A 15 5.08 13.99 -1.85
CA TYR A 15 3.94 13.24 -2.34
C TYR A 15 4.26 11.77 -2.66
N PRO A 16 4.31 10.87 -1.68
CA PRO A 16 4.42 9.44 -1.91
C PRO A 16 3.10 8.80 -2.42
N GLY A 17 1.99 9.51 -2.39
CA GLY A 17 0.67 9.03 -2.78
C GLY A 17 0.07 8.07 -1.75
N ARG A 18 0.00 6.79 -2.06
CA ARG A 18 -0.38 5.72 -1.12
C ARG A 18 0.87 4.96 -0.72
N GLY A 19 0.92 4.48 0.52
CA GLY A 19 2.05 3.71 1.00
C GLY A 19 1.65 2.50 1.82
N ILE A 20 2.41 1.42 1.67
CA ILE A 20 2.29 0.19 2.43
C ILE A 20 3.62 -0.08 3.14
N ALA A 21 3.58 -0.26 4.44
CA ALA A 21 4.70 -0.71 5.25
C ALA A 21 4.35 -2.05 5.90
N VAL A 22 5.21 -3.05 5.76
CA VAL A 22 5.10 -4.33 6.46
C VAL A 22 6.38 -4.53 7.25
N ALA A 23 6.25 -4.85 8.54
CA ALA A 23 7.40 -4.94 9.43
C ALA A 23 7.22 -6.01 10.52
N LYS A 24 8.33 -6.56 10.99
CA LYS A 24 8.37 -7.38 12.19
C LYS A 24 8.85 -6.54 13.37
N ALA A 25 8.05 -6.49 14.43
CA ALA A 25 8.39 -5.78 15.65
C ALA A 25 9.79 -6.13 16.15
N SER A 26 10.48 -5.20 16.82
CA SER A 26 11.87 -5.43 17.26
C SER A 26 12.01 -6.54 18.32
N ASP A 27 10.92 -6.90 19.01
CA ASP A 27 10.89 -8.07 19.91
C ASP A 27 10.55 -9.40 19.19
N GLY A 28 10.30 -9.35 17.89
CA GLY A 28 10.04 -10.51 17.03
C GLY A 28 8.67 -11.15 17.18
N ARG A 29 7.77 -10.61 18.02
CA ARG A 29 6.51 -11.25 18.40
C ARG A 29 5.33 -10.93 17.48
N GLN A 30 5.35 -9.77 16.83
CA GLN A 30 4.21 -9.27 16.05
C GLN A 30 4.67 -8.81 14.68
N MET A 31 3.77 -8.94 13.69
CA MET A 31 3.86 -8.26 12.42
C MET A 31 3.03 -6.98 12.47
N PHE A 32 3.56 -5.90 11.94
CA PHE A 32 2.85 -4.63 11.77
C PHE A 32 2.58 -4.41 10.29
N ILE A 33 1.38 -3.94 9.99
CA ILE A 33 0.98 -3.50 8.66
C ILE A 33 0.52 -2.05 8.81
N GLY A 34 1.10 -1.17 8.03
CA GLY A 34 0.69 0.22 7.92
C GLY A 34 0.26 0.54 6.50
N TYR A 35 -0.87 1.22 6.36
CA TYR A 35 -1.35 1.76 5.10
C TYR A 35 -1.79 3.21 5.29
N PHE A 36 -1.41 4.06 4.35
CA PHE A 36 -1.86 5.44 4.32
C PHE A 36 -2.26 5.90 2.92
N ILE A 37 -3.08 6.91 2.89
CA ILE A 37 -3.52 7.59 1.67
C ILE A 37 -3.18 9.07 1.79
N MET A 38 -2.53 9.61 0.76
CA MET A 38 -2.34 11.03 0.57
C MET A 38 -2.98 11.42 -0.76
N GLY A 39 -4.01 12.26 -0.72
CA GLY A 39 -4.71 12.75 -1.91
C GLY A 39 -4.18 14.12 -2.36
N ARG A 40 -4.00 14.31 -3.67
CA ARG A 40 -3.60 15.62 -4.25
C ARG A 40 -4.81 16.46 -4.68
N SER A 41 -5.81 15.85 -5.30
CA SER A 41 -7.05 16.52 -5.68
C SER A 41 -8.05 16.58 -4.54
N GLU A 42 -9.06 17.47 -4.62
CA GLU A 42 -10.14 17.55 -3.64
C GLU A 42 -10.92 16.23 -3.55
N ASN A 43 -11.29 15.63 -4.68
CA ASN A 43 -11.92 14.33 -4.72
C ASN A 43 -11.07 13.23 -4.07
N SER A 44 -9.78 13.18 -4.34
CA SER A 44 -8.88 12.17 -3.74
C SER A 44 -8.64 12.36 -2.24
N ARG A 45 -8.86 13.56 -1.68
CA ARG A 45 -8.80 13.85 -0.24
C ARG A 45 -10.12 13.61 0.49
N ASN A 46 -11.23 13.53 -0.25
CA ASN A 46 -12.56 13.31 0.30
C ASN A 46 -12.77 11.84 0.70
N ARG A 47 -11.90 11.31 1.58
CA ARG A 47 -11.94 9.90 2.01
C ARG A 47 -11.70 9.75 3.50
N VAL A 48 -12.42 8.80 4.09
CA VAL A 48 -12.21 8.28 5.44
C VAL A 48 -12.13 6.76 5.39
N PHE A 49 -11.56 6.14 6.41
CA PHE A 49 -11.59 4.70 6.58
C PHE A 49 -12.77 4.31 7.46
N ASP A 50 -13.50 3.28 7.02
CA ASP A 50 -14.60 2.70 7.78
C ASP A 50 -14.39 1.19 7.95
N PRO A 51 -14.62 0.64 9.17
CA PRO A 51 -14.49 -0.79 9.41
C PRO A 51 -15.51 -1.61 8.60
N VAL A 52 -15.08 -2.77 8.09
CA VAL A 52 -15.91 -3.79 7.45
C VAL A 52 -15.74 -5.11 8.23
N PRO A 53 -16.36 -5.23 9.43
CA PRO A 53 -16.12 -6.34 10.35
C PRO A 53 -16.44 -7.71 9.77
N GLU A 54 -17.47 -7.81 8.92
CA GLU A 54 -17.90 -9.05 8.26
C GLU A 54 -16.86 -9.59 7.27
N ARG A 55 -15.94 -8.75 6.80
CA ARG A 55 -14.82 -9.15 5.93
C ARG A 55 -13.47 -9.04 6.66
N GLY A 56 -13.49 -8.74 7.96
CA GLY A 56 -12.28 -8.56 8.77
C GLY A 56 -11.37 -7.47 8.23
N GLY A 57 -11.94 -6.36 7.74
CA GLY A 57 -11.20 -5.37 6.99
C GLY A 57 -11.64 -3.93 7.21
N ILE A 58 -11.24 -3.09 6.27
CA ILE A 58 -11.48 -1.65 6.24
C ILE A 58 -11.85 -1.29 4.80
N CYS A 59 -12.84 -0.41 4.61
CA CYS A 59 -13.13 0.23 3.33
C CYS A 59 -12.82 1.73 3.36
N THR A 60 -12.67 2.32 2.19
CA THR A 60 -12.68 3.78 2.04
C THR A 60 -14.09 4.25 1.76
N MET A 61 -14.47 5.36 2.39
CA MET A 61 -15.76 6.02 2.20
C MET A 61 -15.53 7.50 1.88
N ALA A 62 -16.50 8.15 1.21
CA ALA A 62 -16.46 9.59 1.06
C ALA A 62 -16.65 10.26 2.43
N ALA A 63 -15.76 11.19 2.79
CA ALA A 63 -15.90 12.00 3.99
C ALA A 63 -17.12 12.93 3.89
N ASP A 64 -17.34 13.48 2.69
CA ASP A 64 -18.52 14.26 2.33
C ASP A 64 -19.16 13.65 1.06
N PRO A 65 -20.26 12.88 1.19
CA PRO A 65 -20.92 12.24 0.05
C PRO A 65 -21.38 13.22 -1.03
N ALA A 66 -21.68 14.48 -0.68
CA ALA A 66 -22.12 15.50 -1.65
C ALA A 66 -20.99 15.95 -2.60
N LYS A 67 -19.73 15.69 -2.24
CA LYS A 67 -18.54 16.00 -3.04
C LYS A 67 -17.96 14.79 -3.79
N LEU A 68 -18.67 13.67 -3.77
CA LEU A 68 -18.24 12.46 -4.46
C LEU A 68 -18.54 12.58 -5.96
N GLU A 69 -17.50 12.75 -6.78
CA GLU A 69 -17.63 12.84 -8.24
C GLU A 69 -17.60 11.46 -8.90
N ASP A 70 -16.53 10.70 -8.69
CA ASP A 70 -16.33 9.35 -9.23
C ASP A 70 -15.86 8.39 -8.12
N PRO A 71 -16.68 7.42 -7.71
CA PRO A 71 -16.33 6.47 -6.69
C PRO A 71 -15.31 5.41 -7.15
N SER A 72 -15.16 5.16 -8.44
CA SER A 72 -14.48 3.97 -8.97
C SER A 72 -13.01 3.83 -8.57
N LEU A 73 -12.29 4.96 -8.39
CA LEU A 73 -10.89 4.97 -8.00
C LEU A 73 -10.66 5.37 -6.54
N ILE A 74 -11.72 5.69 -5.80
CA ILE A 74 -11.59 6.19 -4.42
C ILE A 74 -12.32 5.34 -3.38
N ILE A 75 -13.34 4.55 -3.77
CA ILE A 75 -14.07 3.64 -2.88
C ILE A 75 -13.63 2.21 -3.17
N TYR A 76 -12.95 1.61 -2.20
CA TYR A 76 -12.44 0.24 -2.27
C TYR A 76 -12.10 -0.28 -0.86
N ASN A 77 -11.75 -1.54 -0.74
CA ASN A 77 -11.31 -2.14 0.51
C ASN A 77 -9.77 -2.13 0.57
N PRO A 78 -9.10 -1.18 1.25
CA PRO A 78 -7.64 -1.20 1.32
C PRO A 78 -7.10 -2.38 2.13
N VAL A 79 -7.88 -2.91 3.06
CA VAL A 79 -7.49 -4.07 3.90
C VAL A 79 -8.63 -5.08 3.96
N LEU A 80 -8.32 -6.35 3.70
CA LEU A 80 -9.20 -7.50 3.93
C LEU A 80 -8.44 -8.63 4.60
N THR A 81 -9.17 -9.48 5.35
CA THR A 81 -8.58 -10.63 6.05
C THR A 81 -9.22 -11.93 5.57
N LEU A 82 -8.40 -12.83 5.03
CA LEU A 82 -8.81 -14.18 4.63
C LEU A 82 -8.25 -15.19 5.64
N GLY A 83 -9.10 -15.62 6.58
CA GLY A 83 -8.66 -16.46 7.69
C GLY A 83 -7.66 -15.74 8.61
N LYS A 84 -6.37 -16.13 8.53
CA LYS A 84 -5.26 -15.47 9.25
C LYS A 84 -4.31 -14.73 8.32
N THR A 85 -4.70 -14.55 7.07
CA THR A 85 -3.91 -13.84 6.06
C THR A 85 -4.47 -12.44 5.86
N HIS A 86 -3.64 -11.43 5.98
CA HIS A 86 -4.02 -10.03 5.79
C HIS A 86 -3.57 -9.55 4.42
N ILE A 87 -4.49 -8.96 3.67
CA ILE A 87 -4.27 -8.39 2.34
C ILE A 87 -4.39 -6.88 2.46
N VAL A 88 -3.43 -6.13 1.94
CA VAL A 88 -3.45 -4.67 1.92
C VAL A 88 -3.04 -4.14 0.55
N THR A 89 -3.82 -3.20 0.01
CA THR A 89 -3.56 -2.59 -1.31
C THR A 89 -4.04 -1.13 -1.39
N ASN A 90 -3.71 -0.47 -2.49
CA ASN A 90 -4.15 0.92 -2.75
C ASN A 90 -5.37 1.02 -3.67
N GLY A 91 -6.12 -0.06 -3.91
CA GLY A 91 -7.25 -0.04 -4.84
C GLY A 91 -8.09 -1.33 -4.80
N ASP A 92 -8.98 -1.48 -5.78
CA ASP A 92 -9.93 -2.58 -5.90
C ASP A 92 -9.29 -3.97 -6.15
N GLN A 93 -7.98 -4.02 -6.41
CA GLN A 93 -7.27 -5.30 -6.51
C GLN A 93 -7.23 -6.08 -5.18
N THR A 94 -7.58 -5.46 -4.04
CA THR A 94 -7.75 -6.18 -2.77
C THR A 94 -8.81 -7.27 -2.90
N ASP A 95 -9.96 -6.93 -3.49
CA ASP A 95 -11.04 -7.89 -3.71
C ASP A 95 -10.61 -8.99 -4.69
N THR A 96 -9.88 -8.64 -5.75
CA THR A 96 -9.31 -9.64 -6.67
C THR A 96 -8.38 -10.63 -5.96
N ILE A 97 -7.47 -10.12 -5.12
CA ILE A 97 -6.56 -10.97 -4.36
C ILE A 97 -7.33 -11.86 -3.39
N PHE A 98 -8.28 -11.28 -2.64
CA PHE A 98 -9.12 -12.00 -1.69
C PHE A 98 -9.89 -13.14 -2.37
N ASP A 99 -10.57 -12.86 -3.48
CA ASP A 99 -11.39 -13.84 -4.20
C ASP A 99 -10.54 -14.94 -4.82
N GLU A 100 -9.44 -14.60 -5.46
CA GLU A 100 -8.57 -15.59 -6.11
C GLU A 100 -7.83 -16.47 -5.09
N MET A 101 -7.34 -15.87 -3.98
CA MET A 101 -6.72 -16.64 -2.90
C MET A 101 -7.74 -17.53 -2.16
N SER A 102 -9.00 -17.10 -2.02
CA SER A 102 -10.07 -17.96 -1.45
C SER A 102 -10.37 -19.19 -2.29
N ARG A 103 -10.05 -19.13 -3.60
CA ARG A 103 -10.13 -20.25 -4.56
C ARG A 103 -8.83 -21.06 -4.66
N GLY A 104 -7.83 -20.78 -3.81
CA GLY A 104 -6.56 -21.50 -3.74
C GLY A 104 -5.49 -21.02 -4.73
N LYS A 105 -5.68 -19.89 -5.40
CA LYS A 105 -4.62 -19.30 -6.22
C LYS A 105 -3.60 -18.55 -5.36
N SER A 106 -2.39 -18.35 -5.91
CA SER A 106 -1.37 -17.55 -5.25
C SER A 106 -1.64 -16.04 -5.36
N PHE A 107 -1.03 -15.26 -4.46
CA PHE A 107 -1.02 -13.80 -4.52
C PHE A 107 -0.53 -13.28 -5.90
N ALA A 108 0.54 -13.87 -6.42
CA ALA A 108 1.08 -13.49 -7.71
C ALA A 108 0.12 -13.82 -8.87
N ASP A 109 -0.56 -14.98 -8.83
CA ASP A 109 -1.51 -15.36 -9.87
C ASP A 109 -2.74 -14.42 -9.90
N ALA A 110 -3.24 -14.04 -8.74
CA ALA A 110 -4.30 -13.04 -8.63
C ALA A 110 -3.91 -11.72 -9.31
N LEU A 111 -2.71 -11.22 -9.03
CA LEU A 111 -2.23 -9.94 -9.57
C LEU A 111 -1.79 -10.00 -11.04
N ARG A 112 -1.51 -11.17 -11.61
CA ARG A 112 -1.27 -11.32 -13.05
C ARG A 112 -2.50 -10.97 -13.90
N THR A 113 -3.69 -11.00 -13.32
CA THR A 113 -4.93 -10.58 -13.98
C THR A 113 -5.14 -9.06 -13.97
N ARG A 114 -4.30 -8.32 -13.27
CA ARG A 114 -4.45 -6.88 -13.03
C ARG A 114 -3.33 -6.07 -13.71
N THR A 115 -3.59 -4.77 -13.86
CA THR A 115 -2.65 -3.76 -14.34
C THR A 115 -2.67 -2.56 -13.40
N PHE A 116 -2.00 -1.46 -13.71
CA PHE A 116 -2.05 -0.18 -13.01
C PHE A 116 -3.43 0.50 -13.14
N GLU A 117 -3.66 1.63 -12.46
CA GLU A 117 -4.89 2.41 -12.57
C GLU A 117 -4.96 3.12 -13.94
N PRO A 118 -6.15 3.21 -14.59
CA PRO A 118 -6.29 3.82 -15.91
C PRO A 118 -6.41 5.35 -15.85
N ASP A 119 -5.67 6.01 -14.97
CA ASP A 119 -5.71 7.45 -14.69
C ASP A 119 -4.61 8.21 -15.45
N GLU A 120 -4.75 8.33 -16.76
CA GLU A 120 -3.85 9.13 -17.59
C GLU A 120 -3.71 10.58 -17.04
N PRO A 121 -2.51 11.19 -17.04
CA PRO A 121 -1.22 10.68 -17.53
C PRO A 121 -0.39 9.95 -16.45
N ASN A 122 -0.91 9.75 -15.24
CA ASN A 122 -0.12 9.21 -14.12
C ASN A 122 0.00 7.70 -14.16
N TYR A 123 -1.01 7.00 -14.71
CA TYR A 123 -1.08 5.53 -14.68
C TYR A 123 -0.67 4.98 -13.32
N THR A 124 -1.40 5.44 -12.28
CA THR A 124 -1.08 5.20 -10.87
C THR A 124 -0.73 3.74 -10.61
N PRO A 125 0.46 3.45 -10.07
CA PRO A 125 0.84 2.09 -9.74
C PRO A 125 -0.12 1.45 -8.75
N ARG A 126 -0.43 0.15 -8.94
CA ARG A 126 -1.09 -0.66 -7.92
C ARG A 126 -0.04 -1.30 -7.05
N ILE A 127 -0.04 -0.94 -5.77
CA ILE A 127 0.82 -1.53 -4.75
C ILE A 127 0.00 -2.47 -3.88
N SER A 128 0.59 -3.60 -3.51
CA SER A 128 -0.09 -4.63 -2.73
C SER A 128 0.88 -5.31 -1.77
N ALA A 129 0.35 -5.79 -0.64
CA ALA A 129 1.06 -6.73 0.21
C ALA A 129 0.09 -7.79 0.75
N VAL A 130 0.63 -8.97 1.04
CA VAL A 130 -0.04 -10.05 1.78
C VAL A 130 0.87 -10.49 2.91
N VAL A 131 0.30 -10.62 4.11
CA VAL A 131 1.00 -11.11 5.31
C VAL A 131 0.32 -12.39 5.75
N TYR A 132 1.08 -13.48 5.78
CA TYR A 132 0.59 -14.82 6.12
C TYR A 132 0.61 -15.09 7.63
N ALA A 133 -0.08 -16.14 8.04
CA ALA A 133 -0.21 -16.53 9.45
C ALA A 133 1.11 -16.84 10.16
N ASP A 134 2.14 -17.27 9.43
CA ASP A 134 3.49 -17.56 9.94
C ASP A 134 4.38 -16.31 10.03
N GLY A 135 3.86 -15.16 9.60
CA GLY A 135 4.56 -13.89 9.55
C GLY A 135 5.36 -13.65 8.27
N SER A 136 5.48 -14.64 7.38
CA SER A 136 6.01 -14.38 6.03
C SER A 136 5.12 -13.40 5.28
N TYR A 137 5.67 -12.68 4.31
CA TYR A 137 4.87 -11.76 3.52
C TYR A 137 5.42 -11.58 2.10
N GLN A 138 4.55 -11.12 1.22
CA GLN A 138 4.90 -10.73 -0.13
C GLN A 138 4.44 -9.31 -0.40
N MET A 139 5.16 -8.60 -1.26
CA MET A 139 4.77 -7.27 -1.76
C MET A 139 4.79 -7.27 -3.29
N SER A 140 4.04 -6.35 -3.89
CA SER A 140 3.97 -6.22 -5.34
C SER A 140 3.75 -4.78 -5.75
N ILE A 141 4.27 -4.43 -6.94
CA ILE A 141 3.93 -3.22 -7.67
C ILE A 141 3.62 -3.57 -9.13
N LEU A 142 2.48 -3.08 -9.61
CA LEU A 142 2.07 -3.12 -11.01
C LEU A 142 2.10 -1.68 -11.52
N LYS A 143 2.93 -1.40 -12.52
CA LYS A 143 3.09 -0.03 -13.04
C LYS A 143 3.24 -0.02 -14.56
N SER A 144 3.04 1.14 -15.17
CA SER A 144 3.38 1.33 -16.58
C SER A 144 4.87 1.09 -16.83
N ALA A 145 5.18 0.45 -17.94
CA ALA A 145 6.56 0.16 -18.32
C ALA A 145 7.32 1.42 -18.78
N ASP A 146 6.63 2.32 -19.42
CA ASP A 146 7.19 3.43 -20.21
C ASP A 146 6.38 4.73 -20.11
N GLY A 147 5.49 4.82 -19.11
CA GLY A 147 4.66 6.01 -18.87
C GLY A 147 3.46 6.13 -19.81
N ASN A 148 3.06 5.03 -20.49
CA ASN A 148 1.85 4.96 -21.29
C ASN A 148 0.92 3.83 -20.82
N GLY A 149 -0.28 3.73 -21.42
CA GLY A 149 -1.30 2.74 -21.05
C GLY A 149 -1.13 1.36 -21.65
N GLU A 150 -0.14 1.13 -22.53
CA GLU A 150 -0.07 -0.08 -23.36
C GLU A 150 0.61 -1.26 -22.69
N SER A 151 1.70 -1.02 -21.95
CA SER A 151 2.46 -2.10 -21.34
C SER A 151 2.60 -2.00 -19.82
N VAL A 152 2.42 -3.14 -19.15
CA VAL A 152 2.51 -3.26 -17.69
C VAL A 152 3.75 -4.03 -17.26
N GLN A 153 4.44 -3.49 -16.26
CA GLN A 153 5.46 -4.20 -15.50
C GLN A 153 4.88 -4.67 -14.17
N ARG A 154 5.18 -5.92 -13.79
CA ARG A 154 4.76 -6.54 -12.53
C ARG A 154 5.98 -7.00 -11.77
N TYR A 155 6.16 -6.47 -10.56
CA TYR A 155 7.23 -6.85 -9.65
C TYR A 155 6.63 -7.53 -8.44
N PHE A 156 7.25 -8.64 -8.02
CA PHE A 156 6.87 -9.40 -6.84
C PHE A 156 8.10 -9.57 -5.95
N PHE A 157 7.95 -9.30 -4.67
CA PHE A 157 9.00 -9.37 -3.66
C PHE A 157 8.55 -10.33 -2.57
N ASP A 158 9.35 -11.35 -2.29
CA ASP A 158 9.03 -12.40 -1.34
C ASP A 158 9.94 -12.33 -0.12
N TYR A 159 9.33 -12.35 1.06
CA TYR A 159 10.00 -12.24 2.36
C TYR A 159 9.59 -13.42 3.25
N PRO A 160 10.15 -14.63 3.01
CA PRO A 160 9.76 -15.85 3.73
C PRO A 160 10.20 -15.86 5.20
N GLN A 161 11.23 -15.08 5.54
CA GLN A 161 11.79 -15.02 6.89
C GLN A 161 12.05 -13.56 7.32
N PRO A 162 11.00 -12.81 7.73
CA PRO A 162 11.16 -11.43 8.15
C PRO A 162 12.05 -11.30 9.40
N VAL A 163 12.96 -10.33 9.35
CA VAL A 163 13.92 -10.06 10.44
C VAL A 163 13.26 -9.16 11.49
N ALA A 164 13.39 -9.53 12.78
CA ALA A 164 12.90 -8.71 13.88
C ALA A 164 13.58 -7.32 13.88
N GLY A 165 12.80 -6.26 14.09
CA GLY A 165 13.27 -4.88 14.04
C GLY A 165 13.46 -4.34 12.63
N GLU A 166 12.89 -4.99 11.60
CA GLU A 166 12.98 -4.56 10.21
C GLU A 166 11.63 -4.58 9.50
N GLY A 167 11.48 -3.66 8.56
CA GLY A 167 10.34 -3.60 7.67
C GLY A 167 10.71 -3.25 6.24
N ARG A 168 9.69 -3.34 5.39
CA ARG A 168 9.72 -2.96 3.98
C ARG A 168 8.60 -1.99 3.68
N PHE A 169 8.95 -0.94 2.93
CA PHE A 169 8.03 0.12 2.55
C PHE A 169 7.98 0.28 1.03
N ILE A 170 6.78 0.43 0.50
CA ILE A 170 6.51 0.72 -0.91
C ILE A 170 5.46 1.82 -1.00
N SER A 171 5.63 2.74 -1.96
CA SER A 171 4.64 3.79 -2.26
C SER A 171 4.21 3.75 -3.72
N THR A 172 3.12 4.41 -4.06
CA THR A 172 2.71 4.53 -5.46
C THR A 172 3.67 5.41 -6.25
N TYR A 173 4.18 6.46 -5.61
CA TYR A 173 5.02 7.46 -6.26
C TYR A 173 6.37 7.63 -5.56
N LYS A 174 7.37 8.02 -6.34
CA LYS A 174 8.72 8.29 -5.86
C LYS A 174 8.79 9.64 -5.12
N HIS A 175 8.15 10.66 -5.72
CA HIS A 175 8.03 12.04 -5.19
C HIS A 175 6.93 12.77 -5.96
N ASN A 176 6.70 14.04 -5.68
CA ASN A 176 5.79 14.89 -6.43
C ASN A 176 6.30 15.16 -7.86
N GLY A 177 5.39 15.41 -8.81
CA GLY A 177 5.73 15.68 -10.21
C GLY A 177 4.51 15.84 -11.11
N ASN A 178 4.76 16.11 -12.41
CA ASN A 178 3.73 16.18 -13.45
C ASN A 178 4.30 15.69 -14.81
N PRO A 179 3.99 14.47 -15.30
CA PRO A 179 3.27 13.42 -14.56
C PRO A 179 4.02 12.99 -13.29
N ILE A 180 3.32 12.37 -12.34
CA ILE A 180 3.92 11.96 -11.08
C ILE A 180 4.76 10.70 -11.33
N PRO A 181 6.07 10.70 -10.98
CA PRO A 181 6.92 9.54 -11.24
C PRO A 181 6.55 8.37 -10.34
N SER A 182 6.34 7.20 -10.94
CA SER A 182 6.08 5.94 -10.22
C SER A 182 7.25 5.55 -9.32
N PHE A 183 6.94 4.85 -8.23
CA PHE A 183 7.96 4.23 -7.38
C PHE A 183 8.89 3.33 -8.21
N GLU A 184 10.17 3.33 -7.87
CA GLU A 184 11.21 2.57 -8.56
C GLU A 184 12.05 1.74 -7.57
N GLY A 185 12.54 0.62 -8.07
CA GLY A 185 13.39 -0.29 -7.30
C GLY A 185 12.60 -1.26 -6.42
N GLU A 186 13.29 -1.83 -5.44
CA GLU A 186 12.72 -2.74 -4.46
C GLU A 186 12.14 -1.99 -3.25
N PRO A 187 11.22 -2.59 -2.47
CA PRO A 187 10.67 -1.98 -1.27
C PRO A 187 11.77 -1.54 -0.30
N LEU A 188 11.70 -0.28 0.15
CA LEU A 188 12.70 0.34 0.99
C LEU A 188 12.79 -0.36 2.35
N ARG A 189 14.01 -0.69 2.78
CA ARG A 189 14.27 -1.31 4.08
C ARG A 189 14.30 -0.25 5.17
N PHE A 190 13.58 -0.45 6.27
CA PHE A 190 13.56 0.48 7.40
C PHE A 190 13.66 -0.24 8.75
N ALA A 191 14.05 0.51 9.80
CA ALA A 191 14.07 0.01 11.17
C ALA A 191 12.64 0.03 11.75
N CYS A 192 12.16 -1.11 12.28
CA CYS A 192 10.85 -1.23 12.89
C CYS A 192 10.94 -1.08 14.41
N PRO A 193 10.13 -0.22 15.05
CA PRO A 193 10.04 -0.09 16.49
C PRO A 193 9.41 -1.34 17.15
N ARG A 194 9.37 -1.33 18.48
CA ARG A 194 8.79 -2.43 19.25
C ARG A 194 7.27 -2.40 19.29
N THR A 195 6.69 -1.21 19.32
CA THR A 195 5.25 -1.04 19.54
C THR A 195 4.54 -0.56 18.28
N ILE A 196 3.28 -0.96 18.14
CA ILE A 196 2.42 -0.48 17.04
C ILE A 196 2.18 1.03 17.12
N GLY A 197 2.17 1.60 18.34
CA GLY A 197 2.01 3.04 18.54
C GLY A 197 3.17 3.83 17.96
N ASP A 198 4.42 3.41 18.21
CA ASP A 198 5.61 4.04 17.65
C ASP A 198 5.63 3.89 16.12
N PHE A 199 5.28 2.70 15.62
CA PHE A 199 5.18 2.44 14.19
C PHE A 199 4.13 3.33 13.51
N ALA A 200 2.95 3.48 14.10
CA ALA A 200 1.91 4.38 13.60
C ALA A 200 2.36 5.84 13.64
N HIS A 201 3.07 6.25 14.70
CA HIS A 201 3.62 7.60 14.81
C HIS A 201 4.63 7.90 13.71
N ASP A 202 5.50 6.94 13.36
CA ASP A 202 6.47 7.10 12.28
C ASP A 202 5.78 7.28 10.91
N LEU A 203 4.68 6.55 10.67
CA LEU A 203 3.88 6.71 9.45
C LEU A 203 3.08 8.02 9.41
N TRP A 204 2.65 8.54 10.58
CA TRP A 204 1.78 9.73 10.65
C TRP A 204 2.46 11.04 10.26
N LYS A 205 3.79 11.06 10.12
CA LYS A 205 4.54 12.28 9.75
C LYS A 205 4.57 12.58 8.25
N ILE A 206 3.82 11.84 7.46
CA ILE A 206 3.69 12.04 6.00
C ILE A 206 3.26 13.47 5.68
N GLY A 207 4.03 14.15 4.84
CA GLY A 207 3.67 15.46 4.28
C GLY A 207 3.55 16.61 5.29
N ARG A 208 3.93 16.42 6.56
CA ARG A 208 3.85 17.49 7.57
C ARG A 208 4.91 18.58 7.43
N ALA A 209 5.88 18.43 6.55
CA ALA A 209 6.82 19.49 6.24
C ALA A 209 6.21 20.63 5.40
N HIS A 210 4.95 20.44 4.91
CA HIS A 210 4.30 21.35 3.97
C HIS A 210 2.87 21.75 4.38
N VAL A 211 2.52 21.61 5.67
CA VAL A 211 1.25 22.12 6.24
C VAL A 211 1.53 23.37 7.06
#